data_730c14326f81ae898ee83d6fa2b78a35
#
_entry.id   730c14326f81ae898ee83d6fa2b78a35
#
_cell.length_a   1.000
_cell.length_b   1.000
_cell.length_c   1.000
_cell.angle_alpha   90.00
_cell.angle_beta   90.00
_cell.angle_gamma   90.00
#
_symmetry.space_group_name_H-M   'P 1'
#
loop_
_entity.id
_entity.type
_entity.pdbx_description
1 polymer ?
#
loop_
_entity_poly.entity_id
_entity_poly.type
_entity_poly.pdbx_seq_one_letter_code
_entity_poly.pdbx_strand_id
1 'polypeptide(L)'
;MQKRIAFVIGMIFTLTLFTACRKRPSPPASATCDLGGGKTIRTNYSSPRMKGRRIYGDLVPFGQVWRAGANEATTFVTSSDVVVGGKTVPAGSYTIFTIPAADKWTLIINRKTGEWGIPYKYESDELARVDMNVSQLPAPVENFTIADDKSGSGCTLRMDWETTRASVDITAK
;
A
#
# COMPACT_ATOMS: atom_id res chain seq x y z
N MET A 1 -81.67 0.83 -0.64
CA MET A 1 -80.47 1.50 -1.18
C MET A 1 -79.27 1.11 -0.32
N GLN A 2 -78.44 0.13 -0.74
CA GLN A 2 -77.26 -0.32 -0.02
C GLN A 2 -76.03 0.31 -0.67
N LYS A 3 -75.30 1.13 0.09
CA LYS A 3 -74.03 1.69 -0.31
C LYS A 3 -72.89 0.70 -0.06
N ARG A 4 -72.26 0.22 -1.13
CA ARG A 4 -71.08 -0.63 -1.06
C ARG A 4 -69.83 0.30 -0.84
N ILE A 5 -69.19 0.16 0.30
CA ILE A 5 -67.91 0.81 0.57
C ILE A 5 -66.80 -0.15 0.08
N ALA A 6 -66.08 0.26 -0.95
CA ALA A 6 -64.88 -0.44 -1.42
C ALA A 6 -63.66 -0.01 -0.59
N PHE A 7 -63.07 -0.95 0.13
CA PHE A 7 -61.79 -0.78 0.83
C PHE A 7 -60.65 -1.02 -0.21
N VAL A 8 -59.94 0.02 -0.55
CA VAL A 8 -58.71 -0.08 -1.33
C VAL A 8 -57.57 -0.27 -0.34
N ILE A 9 -57.03 -1.50 -0.24
CA ILE A 9 -55.82 -1.79 0.54
C ILE A 9 -54.63 -1.41 -0.35
N GLY A 10 -54.02 -0.27 -0.08
CA GLY A 10 -52.75 0.16 -0.67
C GLY A 10 -51.59 -0.67 -0.10
N MET A 11 -51.05 -1.59 -0.89
CA MET A 11 -49.86 -2.38 -0.56
C MET A 11 -48.61 -1.48 -0.78
N ILE A 12 -48.09 -0.89 0.30
CA ILE A 12 -46.83 -0.14 0.27
C ILE A 12 -45.68 -1.13 0.14
N PHE A 13 -45.10 -1.25 -1.06
CA PHE A 13 -43.91 -2.04 -1.32
C PHE A 13 -42.68 -1.22 -0.88
N THR A 14 -42.22 -1.46 0.32
CA THR A 14 -40.96 -0.88 0.81
C THR A 14 -39.77 -1.53 0.10
N LEU A 15 -39.23 -0.83 -0.89
CA LEU A 15 -38.01 -1.24 -1.60
C LEU A 15 -36.79 -1.01 -0.67
N THR A 16 -36.39 -2.04 0.05
CA THR A 16 -35.14 -2.02 0.82
C THR A 16 -33.95 -2.09 -0.14
N LEU A 17 -33.31 -0.96 -0.37
CA LEU A 17 -32.03 -0.87 -1.08
C LEU A 17 -30.93 -1.53 -0.23
N PHE A 18 -30.64 -2.80 -0.48
CA PHE A 18 -29.41 -3.44 0.02
C PHE A 18 -28.22 -2.82 -0.72
N THR A 19 -27.55 -1.85 -0.08
CA THR A 19 -26.24 -1.38 -0.54
C THR A 19 -25.22 -2.48 -0.27
N ALA A 20 -25.04 -3.38 -1.23
CA ALA A 20 -23.98 -4.38 -1.15
C ALA A 20 -22.63 -3.66 -1.14
N CYS A 21 -21.97 -3.64 0.01
CA CYS A 21 -20.59 -3.15 0.15
C CYS A 21 -19.69 -4.03 -0.72
N ARG A 22 -19.40 -3.57 -1.94
CA ARG A 22 -18.59 -4.32 -2.92
C ARG A 22 -17.15 -4.36 -2.40
N LYS A 23 -16.76 -5.52 -1.87
CA LYS A 23 -15.43 -5.76 -1.34
C LYS A 23 -14.39 -5.48 -2.44
N ARG A 24 -13.44 -4.58 -2.20
CA ARG A 24 -12.38 -4.23 -3.16
C ARG A 24 -11.56 -5.48 -3.50
N PRO A 25 -11.20 -5.71 -4.77
CA PRO A 25 -10.37 -6.88 -5.17
C PRO A 25 -8.99 -6.89 -4.52
N SER A 26 -8.46 -5.72 -4.16
CA SER A 26 -7.21 -5.52 -3.41
C SER A 26 -7.57 -4.90 -2.07
N PRO A 27 -7.65 -5.70 -0.99
CA PRO A 27 -8.06 -5.19 0.32
C PRO A 27 -6.99 -4.27 0.91
N PRO A 28 -7.39 -3.31 1.78
CA PRO A 28 -6.46 -2.52 2.55
C PRO A 28 -5.70 -3.41 3.54
N ALA A 29 -4.43 -3.06 3.77
CA ALA A 29 -3.54 -3.69 4.72
C ALA A 29 -2.61 -2.65 5.33
N SER A 30 -1.98 -2.97 6.45
CA SER A 30 -0.99 -2.11 7.10
C SER A 30 0.11 -2.91 7.76
N ALA A 31 1.30 -2.34 7.79
CA ALA A 31 2.43 -2.78 8.60
C ALA A 31 2.76 -1.69 9.61
N THR A 32 3.34 -2.07 10.75
CA THR A 32 3.79 -1.13 11.78
C THR A 32 5.01 -1.70 12.48
N CYS A 33 6.01 -0.86 12.70
CA CYS A 33 7.16 -1.20 13.53
C CYS A 33 7.37 -0.16 14.63
N ASP A 34 7.66 -0.63 15.84
CA ASP A 34 8.05 0.20 16.97
C ASP A 34 9.58 0.36 16.99
N LEU A 35 10.05 1.59 16.85
CA LEU A 35 11.46 1.95 16.91
C LEU A 35 11.97 2.12 18.36
N GLY A 36 11.09 2.00 19.35
CA GLY A 36 11.38 2.25 20.77
C GLY A 36 11.14 3.71 21.17
N GLY A 37 10.95 3.93 22.47
CA GLY A 37 10.69 5.27 23.02
C GLY A 37 9.42 5.95 22.52
N GLY A 38 8.41 5.19 22.12
CA GLY A 38 7.16 5.69 21.54
C GLY A 38 7.26 6.13 20.07
N LYS A 39 8.41 5.90 19.43
CA LYS A 39 8.62 6.19 18.00
C LYS A 39 8.11 5.03 17.15
N THR A 40 7.31 5.32 16.14
CA THR A 40 6.67 4.30 15.30
C THR A 40 6.78 4.63 13.82
N ILE A 41 6.80 3.57 13.01
CA ILE A 41 6.59 3.63 11.56
C ILE A 41 5.30 2.91 11.26
N ARG A 42 4.51 3.42 10.31
CA ARG A 42 3.32 2.77 9.79
C ARG A 42 3.23 2.91 8.28
N THR A 43 3.06 1.78 7.62
CA THR A 43 2.86 1.71 6.17
C THR A 43 1.44 1.21 5.89
N ASN A 44 0.62 1.98 5.14
CA ASN A 44 -0.73 1.55 4.74
C ASN A 44 -0.76 1.38 3.22
N TYR A 45 -1.33 0.29 2.76
CA TYR A 45 -1.34 -0.08 1.35
C TYR A 45 -2.58 -0.90 0.99
N SER A 46 -2.81 -1.11 -0.30
CA SER A 46 -3.76 -2.09 -0.80
C SER A 46 -3.01 -3.28 -1.37
N SER A 47 -3.41 -4.50 -0.95
CA SER A 47 -2.72 -5.76 -1.26
C SER A 47 -3.33 -6.43 -2.51
N PRO A 48 -2.74 -6.28 -3.71
CA PRO A 48 -3.17 -7.02 -4.89
C PRO A 48 -2.73 -8.48 -4.82
N ARG A 49 -3.40 -9.32 -5.62
CA ARG A 49 -3.15 -10.76 -5.73
C ARG A 49 -2.56 -11.11 -7.08
N MET A 50 -1.71 -12.14 -7.12
CA MET A 50 -1.14 -12.66 -8.37
C MET A 50 -2.21 -13.18 -9.31
N LYS A 51 -3.11 -14.01 -8.83
CA LYS A 51 -4.13 -14.71 -9.64
C LYS A 51 -3.52 -15.38 -10.88
N GLY A 52 -2.42 -16.09 -10.68
CA GLY A 52 -1.70 -16.80 -11.73
C GLY A 52 -0.98 -15.94 -12.77
N ARG A 53 -0.91 -14.62 -12.57
CA ARG A 53 -0.20 -13.68 -13.47
C ARG A 53 1.28 -13.63 -13.11
N ARG A 54 2.11 -13.41 -14.12
CA ARG A 54 3.48 -12.96 -13.92
C ARG A 54 3.44 -11.50 -13.48
N ILE A 55 4.19 -11.16 -12.42
CA ILE A 55 4.12 -9.84 -11.82
C ILE A 55 5.21 -8.92 -12.39
N TYR A 56 6.45 -9.18 -12.01
CA TYR A 56 7.55 -8.28 -12.37
C TYR A 56 8.04 -8.51 -13.80
N GLY A 57 8.16 -7.42 -14.54
CA GLY A 57 8.44 -7.43 -15.97
C GLY A 57 7.21 -7.58 -16.87
N ASP A 58 6.00 -7.80 -16.27
CA ASP A 58 4.73 -7.91 -16.99
C ASP A 58 3.69 -6.95 -16.37
N LEU A 59 2.96 -7.38 -15.32
CA LEU A 59 1.95 -6.54 -14.65
C LEU A 59 2.57 -5.27 -14.04
N VAL A 60 3.75 -5.39 -13.49
CA VAL A 60 4.58 -4.30 -12.96
C VAL A 60 5.86 -4.24 -13.80
N PRO A 61 5.94 -3.38 -14.82
CA PRO A 61 7.10 -3.28 -15.71
C PRO A 61 8.36 -2.86 -14.97
N PHE A 62 9.49 -3.43 -15.36
CA PHE A 62 10.79 -2.97 -14.87
C PHE A 62 11.12 -1.55 -15.35
N GLY A 63 11.84 -0.79 -14.53
CA GLY A 63 12.25 0.58 -14.83
C GLY A 63 11.15 1.63 -14.79
N GLN A 64 9.92 1.26 -14.42
CA GLN A 64 8.80 2.19 -14.32
C GLN A 64 8.39 2.40 -12.86
N VAL A 65 7.92 3.62 -12.54
CA VAL A 65 7.43 3.93 -11.20
C VAL A 65 6.13 3.17 -10.95
N TRP A 66 6.10 2.46 -9.84
CA TRP A 66 4.95 1.72 -9.33
C TRP A 66 4.58 2.22 -7.93
N ARG A 67 3.28 2.38 -7.65
CA ARG A 67 2.74 2.87 -6.37
C ARG A 67 2.85 1.89 -5.21
N ALA A 68 3.67 0.83 -5.33
CA ALA A 68 3.92 -0.18 -4.30
C ALA A 68 2.63 -0.78 -3.72
N GLY A 69 1.70 -1.18 -4.61
CA GLY A 69 0.39 -1.72 -4.24
C GLY A 69 -0.67 -1.49 -5.30
N ALA A 70 -1.93 -1.46 -4.88
CA ALA A 70 -3.09 -1.21 -5.74
C ALA A 70 -3.98 -0.09 -5.17
N ASN A 71 -4.96 0.37 -5.94
CA ASN A 71 -5.86 1.48 -5.60
C ASN A 71 -5.08 2.78 -5.36
N GLU A 72 -5.28 3.41 -4.21
CA GLU A 72 -4.52 4.59 -3.78
C GLU A 72 -3.04 4.23 -3.57
N ALA A 73 -2.15 5.22 -3.73
CA ALA A 73 -0.72 5.02 -3.50
C ALA A 73 -0.42 4.70 -2.03
N THR A 74 0.60 3.88 -1.80
CA THR A 74 1.00 3.42 -0.48
C THR A 74 1.53 4.57 0.37
N THR A 75 1.01 4.71 1.58
CA THR A 75 1.44 5.75 2.52
C THR A 75 2.48 5.21 3.51
N PHE A 76 3.42 6.06 3.89
CA PHE A 76 4.44 5.81 4.89
C PHE A 76 4.40 6.94 5.92
N VAL A 77 4.19 6.60 7.18
CA VAL A 77 4.09 7.57 8.28
C VAL A 77 5.15 7.25 9.31
N THR A 78 5.93 8.24 9.71
CA THR A 78 6.87 8.11 10.81
C THR A 78 6.61 9.17 11.87
N SER A 79 6.57 8.76 13.14
CA SER A 79 6.32 9.67 14.27
C SER A 79 7.56 10.42 14.73
N SER A 80 8.73 10.09 14.20
CA SER A 80 10.02 10.75 14.49
C SER A 80 10.88 10.79 13.24
N ASP A 81 11.94 11.59 13.27
CA ASP A 81 12.96 11.54 12.24
C ASP A 81 13.57 10.13 12.16
N VAL A 82 13.72 9.61 10.94
CA VAL A 82 14.33 8.30 10.68
C VAL A 82 15.37 8.41 9.57
N VAL A 83 16.22 7.41 9.49
CA VAL A 83 17.13 7.20 8.36
C VAL A 83 16.67 5.98 7.60
N VAL A 84 16.28 6.16 6.34
CA VAL A 84 15.84 5.10 5.42
C VAL A 84 16.95 4.89 4.39
N GLY A 85 17.63 3.73 4.42
CA GLY A 85 18.71 3.42 3.47
C GLY A 85 19.77 4.53 3.38
N GLY A 86 20.13 5.15 4.50
CA GLY A 86 21.12 6.23 4.57
C GLY A 86 20.58 7.64 4.29
N LYS A 87 19.30 7.82 4.00
CA LYS A 87 18.67 9.14 3.79
C LYS A 87 17.80 9.53 4.97
N THR A 88 18.00 10.76 5.48
CA THR A 88 17.15 11.31 6.55
C THR A 88 15.75 11.63 6.02
N VAL A 89 14.75 11.10 6.72
CA VAL A 89 13.31 11.35 6.50
C VAL A 89 12.74 11.95 7.77
N PRO A 90 12.34 13.22 7.78
CA PRO A 90 11.74 13.86 8.96
C PRO A 90 10.45 13.17 9.41
N ALA A 91 10.06 13.39 10.66
CA ALA A 91 8.74 12.99 11.14
C ALA A 91 7.63 13.54 10.21
N GLY A 92 6.68 12.69 9.83
CA GLY A 92 5.63 13.11 8.90
C GLY A 92 4.93 11.97 8.18
N SER A 93 4.07 12.36 7.23
CA SER A 93 3.35 11.46 6.34
C SER A 93 3.85 11.64 4.91
N TYR A 94 4.06 10.52 4.24
CA TYR A 94 4.65 10.43 2.91
C TYR A 94 3.87 9.44 2.06
N THR A 95 4.02 9.53 0.76
CA THR A 95 3.68 8.47 -0.18
C THR A 95 4.95 7.78 -0.64
N ILE A 96 4.95 6.46 -0.73
CA ILE A 96 6.08 5.70 -1.26
C ILE A 96 5.73 5.04 -2.58
N PHE A 97 6.71 5.09 -3.48
CA PHE A 97 6.69 4.43 -4.78
C PHE A 97 7.96 3.57 -4.92
N THR A 98 7.94 2.65 -5.86
CA THR A 98 9.15 1.89 -6.20
C THR A 98 9.37 1.89 -7.70
N ILE A 99 10.64 1.74 -8.10
CA ILE A 99 11.04 1.43 -9.47
C ILE A 99 11.66 0.04 -9.41
N PRO A 100 10.92 -1.02 -9.77
CA PRO A 100 11.44 -2.38 -9.80
C PRO A 100 12.50 -2.56 -10.89
N ALA A 101 13.54 -3.32 -10.60
CA ALA A 101 14.50 -3.86 -11.56
C ALA A 101 14.83 -5.31 -11.18
N ALA A 102 15.59 -6.00 -12.01
CA ALA A 102 15.85 -7.42 -11.81
C ALA A 102 16.69 -7.71 -10.55
N ASP A 103 17.64 -6.84 -10.24
CA ASP A 103 18.66 -7.00 -9.21
C ASP A 103 18.63 -5.94 -8.12
N LYS A 104 18.00 -4.80 -8.38
CA LYS A 104 17.97 -3.67 -7.46
C LYS A 104 16.75 -2.81 -7.68
N TRP A 105 16.03 -2.50 -6.63
CA TRP A 105 14.89 -1.58 -6.69
C TRP A 105 15.28 -0.20 -6.18
N THR A 106 14.54 0.81 -6.61
CA THR A 106 14.59 2.14 -6.02
C THR A 106 13.31 2.42 -5.27
N LEU A 107 13.40 2.79 -3.98
CA LEU A 107 12.31 3.35 -3.20
C LEU A 107 12.30 4.87 -3.39
N ILE A 108 11.15 5.43 -3.72
CA ILE A 108 10.91 6.87 -3.77
C ILE A 108 10.07 7.25 -2.57
N ILE A 109 10.52 8.21 -1.78
CA ILE A 109 9.77 8.79 -0.67
C ILE A 109 9.33 10.19 -1.12
N ASN A 110 8.02 10.41 -1.15
CA ASN A 110 7.41 11.61 -1.71
C ASN A 110 6.58 12.35 -0.67
N ARG A 111 6.69 13.70 -0.63
CA ARG A 111 5.94 14.56 0.29
C ARG A 111 4.46 14.69 -0.07
N LYS A 112 4.12 14.49 -1.34
CA LYS A 112 2.72 14.50 -1.78
C LYS A 112 1.99 13.30 -1.22
N THR A 113 0.78 13.50 -0.67
CA THR A 113 -0.04 12.46 -0.05
C THR A 113 -1.47 12.50 -0.56
N GLY A 114 -2.19 11.37 -0.43
CA GLY A 114 -3.58 11.25 -0.86
C GLY A 114 -3.74 11.02 -2.36
N GLU A 115 -2.68 10.61 -3.05
CA GLU A 115 -2.64 10.46 -4.49
C GLU A 115 -3.10 9.06 -4.93
N TRP A 116 -3.67 8.99 -6.15
CA TRP A 116 -3.89 7.70 -6.81
C TRP A 116 -2.57 7.05 -7.24
N GLY A 117 -1.57 7.88 -7.55
CA GLY A 117 -0.18 7.54 -7.73
C GLY A 117 0.25 7.23 -9.17
N ILE A 118 -0.64 6.79 -10.03
CA ILE A 118 -0.35 6.45 -11.42
C ILE A 118 -1.35 7.14 -12.35
N PRO A 119 -0.91 7.84 -13.44
CA PRO A 119 0.49 8.03 -13.84
C PRO A 119 1.27 8.87 -12.84
N TYR A 120 2.58 8.57 -12.69
CA TYR A 120 3.45 9.32 -11.78
C TYR A 120 3.73 10.73 -12.31
N LYS A 121 3.54 11.75 -11.48
CA LYS A 121 3.66 13.18 -11.83
C LYS A 121 4.15 14.02 -10.64
N TYR A 122 4.91 13.42 -9.75
CA TYR A 122 5.21 13.99 -8.44
C TYR A 122 6.72 14.11 -8.18
N GLU A 123 7.53 14.22 -9.24
CA GLU A 123 8.99 14.32 -9.17
C GLU A 123 9.44 15.54 -8.36
N SER A 124 8.74 16.65 -8.46
CA SER A 124 9.03 17.89 -7.71
C SER A 124 8.84 17.76 -6.19
N ASP A 125 8.04 16.79 -5.76
CA ASP A 125 7.73 16.55 -4.35
C ASP A 125 8.54 15.41 -3.75
N GLU A 126 9.47 14.82 -4.49
CA GLU A 126 10.34 13.76 -3.97
C GLU A 126 11.23 14.29 -2.85
N LEU A 127 11.21 13.60 -1.72
CA LEU A 127 12.13 13.83 -0.61
C LEU A 127 13.45 13.10 -0.82
N ALA A 128 13.36 11.83 -1.22
CA ALA A 128 14.52 10.97 -1.39
C ALA A 128 14.24 9.80 -2.35
N ARG A 129 15.30 9.34 -3.00
CA ARG A 129 15.40 8.04 -3.67
C ARG A 129 16.42 7.20 -2.94
N VAL A 130 16.07 5.96 -2.65
CA VAL A 130 16.86 5.03 -1.84
C VAL A 130 16.93 3.68 -2.55
N ASP A 131 18.08 3.07 -2.54
CA ASP A 131 18.27 1.71 -3.06
C ASP A 131 17.66 0.68 -2.10
N MET A 132 16.97 -0.31 -2.66
CA MET A 132 16.46 -1.48 -1.94
C MET A 132 17.21 -2.73 -2.40
N ASN A 133 17.54 -3.60 -1.45
CA ASN A 133 18.08 -4.92 -1.73
C ASN A 133 16.97 -5.82 -2.30
N VAL A 134 17.33 -6.63 -3.29
CA VAL A 134 16.42 -7.61 -3.89
C VAL A 134 16.91 -9.02 -3.57
N SER A 135 16.00 -9.89 -3.19
CA SER A 135 16.28 -11.30 -2.94
C SER A 135 15.13 -12.19 -3.41
N GLN A 136 15.42 -13.48 -3.62
CA GLN A 136 14.42 -14.47 -3.99
C GLN A 136 13.78 -15.06 -2.74
N LEU A 137 12.46 -15.23 -2.78
CA LEU A 137 11.70 -15.95 -1.77
C LEU A 137 11.73 -17.46 -2.07
N PRO A 138 11.72 -18.32 -1.03
CA PRO A 138 11.75 -19.78 -1.21
C PRO A 138 10.46 -20.33 -1.83
N ALA A 139 9.36 -19.58 -1.78
CA ALA A 139 8.07 -19.93 -2.37
C ALA A 139 7.33 -18.66 -2.80
N PRO A 140 6.46 -18.75 -3.83
CA PRO A 140 5.69 -17.61 -4.29
C PRO A 140 4.70 -17.09 -3.24
N VAL A 141 4.64 -15.77 -3.09
CA VAL A 141 3.68 -15.05 -2.25
C VAL A 141 2.54 -14.55 -3.13
N GLU A 142 1.34 -15.08 -2.93
CA GLU A 142 0.13 -14.77 -3.73
C GLU A 142 -0.32 -13.33 -3.56
N ASN A 143 -0.29 -12.81 -2.32
CA ASN A 143 -0.75 -11.47 -2.00
C ASN A 143 0.45 -10.54 -1.81
N PHE A 144 0.47 -9.40 -2.51
CA PHE A 144 1.47 -8.37 -2.24
C PHE A 144 1.44 -8.00 -0.75
N THR A 145 2.58 -8.14 -0.10
CA THR A 145 2.71 -7.94 1.34
C THR A 145 3.81 -6.93 1.62
N ILE A 146 3.48 -5.88 2.36
CA ILE A 146 4.46 -4.99 3.00
C ILE A 146 4.53 -5.38 4.47
N ALA A 147 5.74 -5.48 5.00
CA ALA A 147 5.99 -5.62 6.44
C ALA A 147 7.12 -4.68 6.86
N ASP A 148 6.99 -4.16 8.07
CA ASP A 148 7.99 -3.36 8.75
C ASP A 148 8.51 -4.21 9.93
N ASP A 149 9.44 -5.13 9.64
CA ASP A 149 9.94 -6.09 10.63
C ASP A 149 10.97 -5.42 11.57
N LYS A 150 10.89 -5.73 12.86
CA LYS A 150 11.88 -5.26 13.83
C LYS A 150 13.26 -5.84 13.50
N SER A 151 14.26 -4.99 13.41
CA SER A 151 15.66 -5.36 13.12
C SER A 151 16.61 -4.60 14.05
N GLY A 152 17.10 -5.25 15.10
CA GLY A 152 17.91 -4.60 16.12
C GLY A 152 17.21 -3.40 16.76
N SER A 153 17.83 -2.21 16.69
CA SER A 153 17.24 -0.94 17.15
C SER A 153 16.36 -0.25 16.09
N GLY A 154 16.28 -0.82 14.88
CA GLY A 154 15.52 -0.27 13.76
C GLY A 154 14.44 -1.20 13.26
N CYS A 155 14.03 -1.01 12.01
CA CYS A 155 13.09 -1.84 11.28
C CYS A 155 13.61 -2.09 9.87
N THR A 156 13.19 -3.19 9.27
CA THR A 156 13.39 -3.45 7.85
C THR A 156 12.03 -3.38 7.16
N LEU A 157 11.84 -2.37 6.31
CA LEU A 157 10.71 -2.32 5.37
C LEU A 157 10.97 -3.35 4.27
N ARG A 158 10.07 -4.33 4.12
CA ARG A 158 10.14 -5.31 3.03
C ARG A 158 8.83 -5.38 2.25
N MET A 159 8.96 -5.68 0.99
CA MET A 159 7.87 -5.86 0.04
C MET A 159 8.02 -7.22 -0.62
N ASP A 160 7.07 -8.12 -0.39
CA ASP A 160 7.07 -9.49 -0.87
C ASP A 160 5.92 -9.70 -1.86
N TRP A 161 6.23 -10.18 -3.05
CA TRP A 161 5.22 -10.61 -4.02
C TRP A 161 5.84 -11.55 -5.06
N GLU A 162 5.07 -12.53 -5.52
CA GLU A 162 5.61 -13.59 -6.37
C GLU A 162 6.80 -14.26 -5.65
N THR A 163 7.94 -14.40 -6.27
CA THR A 163 9.18 -14.91 -5.67
C THR A 163 10.17 -13.82 -5.30
N THR A 164 9.75 -12.56 -5.32
CA THR A 164 10.64 -11.41 -5.12
C THR A 164 10.39 -10.75 -3.77
N ARG A 165 11.46 -10.47 -3.05
CA ARG A 165 11.52 -9.58 -1.89
C ARG A 165 12.38 -8.38 -2.21
N ALA A 166 11.86 -7.18 -2.03
CA ALA A 166 12.63 -5.95 -1.97
C ALA A 166 12.64 -5.40 -0.54
N SER A 167 13.79 -4.95 -0.03
CA SER A 167 13.91 -4.50 1.36
C SER A 167 14.88 -3.34 1.54
N VAL A 168 14.63 -2.52 2.57
CA VAL A 168 15.50 -1.43 2.99
C VAL A 168 15.43 -1.27 4.51
N ASP A 169 16.58 -0.97 5.12
CA ASP A 169 16.66 -0.77 6.56
C ASP A 169 16.28 0.67 6.95
N ILE A 170 15.60 0.77 8.10
CA ILE A 170 15.16 2.01 8.70
C ILE A 170 15.63 2.06 10.15
N THR A 171 16.31 3.14 10.53
CA THR A 171 16.76 3.37 11.90
C THR A 171 16.18 4.67 12.44
N ALA A 172 15.96 4.74 13.76
CA ALA A 172 15.66 6.00 14.41
C ALA A 172 16.86 6.97 14.29
N LYS A 173 16.57 8.26 14.14
CA LYS A 173 17.58 9.31 14.19
C LYS A 173 17.67 9.87 15.59
#